data_23c61ef2157001caa7c05da944d753d4
#
_entry.id   23c61ef2157001caa7c05da944d753d4
#
_cell.length_a   1.000
_cell.length_b   1.000
_cell.length_c   1.000
_cell.angle_alpha   90.00
_cell.angle_beta   90.00
_cell.angle_gamma   90.00
#
_symmetry.space_group_name_H-M   'P 1'
#
loop_
_entity.id
_entity.type
_entity.pdbx_description
1 polymer ?
#
loop_
_entity_poly.entity_id
_entity_poly.type
_entity_poly.pdbx_seq_one_letter_code
_entity_poly.pdbx_strand_id
1 'polypeptide(L)'
;MLSEQVHAHLRDAIMRGDHASGAALKPQELAREQGVSLAVVREALVRLVGEGLADQLPNRGFAVPAASDRRWQEIAEARRTVEPVLLRMSIERGDLDWEARVRAAHHRLTRTPPYVPGEGEYYSEAWSEAHRLFHRALLEGCGNPVLLETFDRMWTASELARRFSARRNPDRDGFDEHRRLEEAALARDADTAAALLTRHLTQTATGLSGT
;
A
#
# COMPACT_ATOMS: atom_id res chain seq x y z
N MET A 1 2.26 22.55 -7.50
CA MET A 1 1.24 23.20 -8.39
C MET A 1 -0.15 22.90 -7.87
N LEU A 2 -1.20 23.66 -8.27
CA LEU A 2 -2.57 23.50 -7.74
C LEU A 2 -3.14 22.07 -7.95
N SER A 3 -2.88 21.47 -9.10
CA SER A 3 -3.26 20.08 -9.42
C SER A 3 -2.63 19.07 -8.45
N GLU A 4 -1.42 19.29 -8.00
CA GLU A 4 -0.71 18.45 -7.05
C GLU A 4 -1.31 18.53 -5.64
N GLN A 5 -1.70 19.73 -5.21
CA GLN A 5 -2.41 19.94 -3.94
C GLN A 5 -3.77 19.25 -3.94
N VAL A 6 -4.54 19.37 -5.02
CA VAL A 6 -5.82 18.70 -5.20
C VAL A 6 -5.65 17.18 -5.21
N HIS A 7 -4.64 16.69 -5.93
CA HIS A 7 -4.31 15.26 -5.94
C HIS A 7 -3.99 14.73 -4.52
N ALA A 8 -3.09 15.41 -3.79
CA ALA A 8 -2.73 15.02 -2.43
C ALA A 8 -3.95 15.03 -1.51
N HIS A 9 -4.76 16.08 -1.57
CA HIS A 9 -5.98 16.21 -0.76
C HIS A 9 -6.98 15.07 -1.03
N LEU A 10 -7.26 14.78 -2.30
CA LEU A 10 -8.19 13.70 -2.69
C LEU A 10 -7.63 12.32 -2.32
N ARG A 11 -6.32 12.12 -2.51
CA ARG A 11 -5.63 10.90 -2.10
C ARG A 11 -5.81 10.64 -0.60
N ASP A 12 -5.53 11.65 0.21
CA ASP A 12 -5.66 11.55 1.67
C ASP A 12 -7.11 11.32 2.09
N ALA A 13 -8.08 12.00 1.47
CA ALA A 13 -9.50 11.82 1.75
C ALA A 13 -9.97 10.38 1.43
N ILE A 14 -9.55 9.83 0.28
CA ILE A 14 -9.84 8.43 -0.08
C ILE A 14 -9.19 7.47 0.91
N MET A 15 -7.93 7.72 1.24
CA MET A 15 -7.17 6.88 2.17
C MET A 15 -7.68 6.95 3.61
N ARG A 16 -8.27 8.05 4.07
CA ARG A 16 -8.97 8.14 5.36
C ARG A 16 -10.34 7.50 5.36
N GLY A 17 -10.92 7.20 4.18
CA GLY A 17 -12.26 6.66 4.05
C GLY A 17 -13.37 7.72 4.06
N ASP A 18 -13.01 9.00 3.84
CA ASP A 18 -13.98 10.10 3.69
C ASP A 18 -14.88 9.86 2.46
N HIS A 19 -14.38 9.13 1.48
CA HIS A 19 -15.14 8.60 0.36
C HIS A 19 -15.29 7.08 0.50
N ALA A 20 -16.53 6.61 0.61
CA ALA A 20 -16.82 5.20 0.76
C ALA A 20 -16.39 4.38 -0.48
N SER A 21 -16.10 3.10 -0.27
CA SER A 21 -15.85 2.15 -1.36
C SER A 21 -16.98 2.18 -2.39
N GLY A 22 -16.63 2.30 -3.68
CA GLY A 22 -17.59 2.41 -4.78
C GLY A 22 -18.25 3.78 -4.92
N ALA A 23 -17.98 4.74 -4.05
CA ALA A 23 -18.56 6.08 -4.12
C ALA A 23 -18.14 6.83 -5.39
N ALA A 24 -19.09 7.51 -6.03
CA ALA A 24 -18.80 8.35 -7.19
C ALA A 24 -17.97 9.57 -6.79
N LEU A 25 -16.88 9.79 -7.50
CA LEU A 25 -16.05 10.99 -7.39
C LEU A 25 -16.47 11.94 -8.51
N LYS A 26 -17.35 12.90 -8.17
CA LYS A 26 -17.97 13.81 -9.14
C LYS A 26 -17.09 15.05 -9.36
N PRO A 27 -16.46 15.21 -10.53
CA PRO A 27 -15.47 16.27 -10.73
C PRO A 27 -16.02 17.69 -10.54
N GLN A 28 -17.32 17.93 -10.89
CA GLN A 28 -17.93 19.23 -10.73
C GLN A 28 -18.17 19.60 -9.25
N GLU A 29 -18.57 18.62 -8.43
CA GLU A 29 -18.79 18.80 -6.98
C GLU A 29 -17.45 19.06 -6.30
N LEU A 30 -16.44 18.23 -6.57
CA LEU A 30 -15.09 18.36 -6.03
C LEU A 30 -14.42 19.69 -6.44
N ALA A 31 -14.63 20.16 -7.69
CA ALA A 31 -14.10 21.45 -8.15
C ALA A 31 -14.70 22.61 -7.37
N ARG A 32 -16.02 22.57 -7.11
CA ARG A 32 -16.70 23.58 -6.32
C ARG A 32 -16.26 23.57 -4.85
N GLU A 33 -16.14 22.40 -4.25
CA GLU A 33 -15.72 22.24 -2.86
C GLU A 33 -14.30 22.75 -2.61
N GLN A 34 -13.40 22.52 -3.56
CA GLN A 34 -11.99 22.91 -3.44
C GLN A 34 -11.68 24.27 -4.05
N GLY A 35 -12.67 24.96 -4.64
CA GLY A 35 -12.49 26.28 -5.24
C GLY A 35 -11.55 26.32 -6.45
N VAL A 36 -11.50 25.22 -7.23
CA VAL A 36 -10.59 25.05 -8.36
C VAL A 36 -11.34 24.78 -9.67
N SER A 37 -10.64 24.82 -10.80
CA SER A 37 -11.26 24.50 -12.09
C SER A 37 -11.54 22.99 -12.24
N LEU A 38 -12.55 22.67 -13.04
CA LEU A 38 -12.87 21.27 -13.39
C LEU A 38 -11.69 20.53 -14.03
N ALA A 39 -10.86 21.23 -14.81
CA ALA A 39 -9.70 20.64 -15.46
C ALA A 39 -8.65 20.16 -14.43
N VAL A 40 -8.39 20.98 -13.40
CA VAL A 40 -7.47 20.64 -12.31
C VAL A 40 -7.91 19.38 -11.57
N VAL A 41 -9.22 19.28 -11.25
CA VAL A 41 -9.76 18.08 -10.58
C VAL A 41 -9.68 16.85 -11.46
N ARG A 42 -10.01 16.98 -12.75
CA ARG A 42 -9.91 15.84 -13.68
C ARG A 42 -8.48 15.34 -13.83
N GLU A 43 -7.51 16.23 -13.89
CA GLU A 43 -6.09 15.86 -13.92
C GLU A 43 -5.70 15.07 -12.64
N ALA A 44 -6.09 15.57 -11.46
CA ALA A 44 -5.85 14.88 -10.19
C ALA A 44 -6.50 13.49 -10.16
N LEU A 45 -7.76 13.38 -10.60
CA LEU A 45 -8.47 12.09 -10.66
C LEU A 45 -7.83 11.10 -11.65
N VAL A 46 -7.36 11.56 -12.81
CA VAL A 46 -6.63 10.69 -13.76
C VAL A 46 -5.34 10.15 -13.13
N ARG A 47 -4.61 10.96 -12.35
CA ARG A 47 -3.44 10.50 -11.61
C ARG A 47 -3.82 9.45 -10.56
N LEU A 48 -4.90 9.67 -9.81
CA LEU A 48 -5.41 8.69 -8.83
C LEU A 48 -5.83 7.37 -9.50
N VAL A 49 -6.35 7.41 -10.74
CA VAL A 49 -6.60 6.19 -11.53
C VAL A 49 -5.29 5.46 -11.82
N GLY A 50 -4.23 6.18 -12.20
CA GLY A 50 -2.91 5.60 -12.39
C GLY A 50 -2.32 4.94 -11.15
N GLU A 51 -2.69 5.43 -9.95
CA GLU A 51 -2.29 4.90 -8.65
C GLU A 51 -3.21 3.77 -8.13
N GLY A 52 -4.33 3.50 -8.81
CA GLY A 52 -5.32 2.50 -8.36
C GLY A 52 -6.23 2.97 -7.22
N LEU A 53 -6.24 4.27 -6.91
CA LEU A 53 -7.10 4.90 -5.89
C LEU A 53 -8.43 5.40 -6.44
N ALA A 54 -8.57 5.48 -7.76
CA ALA A 54 -9.83 5.75 -8.43
C ALA A 54 -10.00 4.83 -9.64
N ASP A 55 -11.24 4.51 -9.97
CA ASP A 55 -11.62 3.87 -11.23
C ASP A 55 -12.25 4.91 -12.16
N GLN A 56 -11.85 4.91 -13.44
CA GLN A 56 -12.52 5.68 -14.47
C GLN A 56 -13.62 4.81 -15.08
N LEU A 57 -14.87 5.22 -14.89
CA LEU A 57 -16.03 4.50 -15.40
C LEU A 57 -16.45 5.06 -16.76
N PRO A 58 -16.60 4.23 -17.82
CA PRO A 58 -17.06 4.70 -19.12
C PRO A 58 -18.40 5.45 -19.00
N ASN A 59 -18.45 6.70 -19.48
CA ASN A 59 -19.61 7.58 -19.45
C ASN A 59 -20.21 7.91 -18.06
N ARG A 60 -19.54 7.50 -16.97
CA ARG A 60 -20.01 7.70 -15.58
C ARG A 60 -19.02 8.50 -14.71
N GLY A 61 -17.88 8.91 -15.26
CA GLY A 61 -16.89 9.71 -14.53
C GLY A 61 -15.91 8.84 -13.71
N PHE A 62 -15.74 9.16 -12.44
CA PHE A 62 -14.78 8.50 -11.57
C PHE A 62 -15.47 7.96 -10.30
N ALA A 63 -14.91 6.92 -9.72
CA ALA A 63 -15.37 6.35 -8.45
C ALA A 63 -14.19 5.85 -7.62
N VAL A 64 -14.37 5.76 -6.32
CA VAL A 64 -13.45 4.98 -5.46
C VAL A 64 -13.58 3.50 -5.86
N PRO A 65 -12.46 2.76 -5.98
CA PRO A 65 -12.54 1.34 -6.31
C PRO A 65 -13.44 0.59 -5.35
N ALA A 66 -14.29 -0.28 -5.90
CA ALA A 66 -15.16 -1.11 -5.07
C ALA A 66 -14.30 -2.11 -4.27
N ALA A 67 -14.45 -2.09 -2.95
CA ALA A 67 -13.90 -3.13 -2.09
C ALA A 67 -14.71 -4.40 -2.32
N SER A 68 -14.12 -5.39 -2.97
CA SER A 68 -14.70 -6.71 -3.12
C SER A 68 -13.66 -7.76 -2.78
N ASP A 69 -14.09 -8.87 -2.19
CA ASP A 69 -13.21 -9.99 -1.86
C ASP A 69 -12.47 -10.50 -3.10
N ARG A 70 -13.12 -10.51 -4.24
CA ARG A 70 -12.53 -10.88 -5.51
C ARG A 70 -11.35 -9.97 -5.89
N ARG A 71 -11.56 -8.64 -5.90
CA ARG A 71 -10.50 -7.66 -6.21
C ARG A 71 -9.34 -7.80 -5.24
N TRP A 72 -9.66 -7.99 -3.95
CA TRP A 72 -8.66 -8.20 -2.93
C TRP A 72 -7.82 -9.45 -3.18
N GLN A 73 -8.46 -10.58 -3.50
CA GLN A 73 -7.75 -11.82 -3.83
C GLN A 73 -6.86 -11.67 -5.06
N GLU A 74 -7.33 -10.99 -6.11
CA GLU A 74 -6.55 -10.71 -7.33
C GLU A 74 -5.29 -9.85 -7.01
N ILE A 75 -5.42 -8.83 -6.15
CA ILE A 75 -4.28 -8.01 -5.70
C ILE A 75 -3.30 -8.85 -4.87
N ALA A 76 -3.81 -9.64 -3.93
CA ALA A 76 -2.99 -10.49 -3.08
C ALA A 76 -2.24 -11.56 -3.89
N GLU A 77 -2.86 -12.14 -4.91
CA GLU A 77 -2.22 -13.07 -5.84
C GLU A 77 -1.08 -12.39 -6.62
N ALA A 78 -1.34 -11.22 -7.19
CA ALA A 78 -0.33 -10.44 -7.90
C ALA A 78 0.88 -10.12 -7.00
N ARG A 79 0.63 -9.69 -5.76
CA ARG A 79 1.68 -9.43 -4.78
C ARG A 79 2.50 -10.68 -4.44
N ARG A 80 1.85 -11.81 -4.17
CA ARG A 80 2.53 -13.10 -3.91
C ARG A 80 3.34 -13.60 -5.09
N THR A 81 2.96 -13.25 -6.31
CA THR A 81 3.69 -13.62 -7.52
C THR A 81 4.91 -12.73 -7.74
N VAL A 82 4.78 -11.43 -7.54
CA VAL A 82 5.81 -10.45 -7.94
C VAL A 82 6.80 -10.16 -6.80
N GLU A 83 6.32 -9.91 -5.58
CA GLU A 83 7.18 -9.41 -4.50
C GLU A 83 8.26 -10.40 -4.04
N PRO A 84 8.02 -11.74 -3.95
CA PRO A 84 9.09 -12.69 -3.60
C PRO A 84 10.19 -12.75 -4.67
N VAL A 85 9.87 -12.56 -5.94
CA VAL A 85 10.85 -12.46 -7.03
C VAL A 85 11.71 -11.20 -6.88
N LEU A 86 11.07 -10.06 -6.62
CA LEU A 86 11.76 -8.79 -6.35
C LEU A 86 12.69 -8.90 -5.15
N LEU A 87 12.24 -9.56 -4.07
CA LEU A 87 13.03 -9.76 -2.86
C LEU A 87 14.28 -10.61 -3.14
N ARG A 88 14.15 -11.70 -3.91
CA ARG A 88 15.30 -12.52 -4.34
C ARG A 88 16.32 -11.68 -5.11
N MET A 89 15.84 -10.92 -6.10
CA MET A 89 16.70 -10.01 -6.86
C MET A 89 17.38 -8.97 -5.95
N SER A 90 16.67 -8.46 -4.95
CA SER A 90 17.21 -7.48 -4.00
C SER A 90 18.28 -8.09 -3.10
N ILE A 91 18.09 -9.30 -2.63
CA ILE A 91 19.06 -10.03 -1.81
C ILE A 91 20.31 -10.36 -2.63
N GLU A 92 20.14 -10.74 -3.90
CA GLU A 92 21.26 -11.05 -4.81
C GLU A 92 22.11 -9.83 -5.15
N ARG A 93 21.47 -8.67 -5.40
CA ARG A 93 22.10 -7.47 -5.99
C ARG A 93 22.38 -6.37 -4.98
N GLY A 94 21.70 -6.37 -3.85
CA GLY A 94 21.78 -5.33 -2.83
C GLY A 94 23.19 -5.24 -2.25
N ASP A 95 23.63 -4.03 -1.97
CA ASP A 95 24.89 -3.68 -1.34
C ASP A 95 24.74 -3.39 0.17
N LEU A 96 25.80 -2.96 0.83
CA LEU A 96 25.77 -2.57 2.24
C LEU A 96 24.84 -1.38 2.49
N ASP A 97 24.72 -0.47 1.53
CA ASP A 97 23.80 0.66 1.66
C ASP A 97 22.35 0.21 1.60
N TRP A 98 22.03 -0.80 0.78
CA TRP A 98 20.72 -1.44 0.79
C TRP A 98 20.43 -2.09 2.15
N GLU A 99 21.36 -2.84 2.72
CA GLU A 99 21.22 -3.45 4.05
C GLU A 99 20.94 -2.39 5.13
N ALA A 100 21.71 -1.29 5.09
CA ALA A 100 21.52 -0.18 6.02
C ALA A 100 20.13 0.45 5.89
N ARG A 101 19.61 0.62 4.65
CA ARG A 101 18.25 1.14 4.41
C ARG A 101 17.17 0.18 4.93
N VAL A 102 17.32 -1.13 4.70
CA VAL A 102 16.39 -2.15 5.23
C VAL A 102 16.32 -2.08 6.76
N ARG A 103 17.48 -2.05 7.42
CA ARG A 103 17.57 -1.97 8.88
C ARG A 103 16.98 -0.68 9.43
N ALA A 104 17.27 0.46 8.81
CA ALA A 104 16.71 1.75 9.21
C ALA A 104 15.18 1.80 9.04
N ALA A 105 14.67 1.24 7.95
CA ALA A 105 13.22 1.18 7.69
C ALA A 105 12.50 0.25 8.70
N HIS A 106 13.07 -0.92 9.00
CA HIS A 106 12.54 -1.82 10.03
C HIS A 106 12.57 -1.18 11.43
N HIS A 107 13.67 -0.52 11.79
CA HIS A 107 13.75 0.20 13.06
C HIS A 107 12.67 1.28 13.18
N ARG A 108 12.42 2.05 12.12
CA ARG A 108 11.35 3.04 12.09
C ARG A 108 9.98 2.37 12.27
N LEU A 109 9.70 1.28 11.56
CA LEU A 109 8.45 0.55 11.66
C LEU A 109 8.19 0.08 13.10
N THR A 110 9.17 -0.51 13.75
CA THR A 110 9.04 -1.04 15.13
C THR A 110 8.88 0.04 16.18
N ARG A 111 9.34 1.28 15.90
CA ARG A 111 9.24 2.43 16.80
C ARG A 111 8.01 3.30 16.55
N THR A 112 7.28 3.06 15.49
CA THR A 112 6.07 3.82 15.17
C THR A 112 4.85 3.09 15.75
N PRO A 113 4.04 3.75 16.61
CA PRO A 113 2.84 3.15 17.19
C PRO A 113 1.83 2.76 16.09
N PRO A 114 1.34 1.51 16.10
CA PRO A 114 0.40 1.06 15.06
C PRO A 114 -0.96 1.75 15.15
N TYR A 115 -1.37 2.19 16.36
CA TYR A 115 -2.66 2.82 16.60
C TYR A 115 -2.49 4.15 17.32
N VAL A 116 -3.43 5.07 17.07
CA VAL A 116 -3.54 6.34 17.81
C VAL A 116 -4.57 6.15 18.94
N PRO A 117 -4.23 6.42 20.19
CA PRO A 117 -5.17 6.31 21.30
C PRO A 117 -6.42 7.18 21.07
N GLY A 118 -7.61 6.57 21.11
CA GLY A 118 -8.88 7.27 20.96
C GLY A 118 -9.40 7.43 19.53
N GLU A 119 -8.63 7.09 18.51
CA GLU A 119 -9.04 7.19 17.10
C GLU A 119 -9.58 5.88 16.48
N GLY A 120 -9.87 4.89 17.32
CA GLY A 120 -10.44 3.62 16.86
C GLY A 120 -9.38 2.56 16.51
N GLU A 121 -9.83 1.51 15.79
CA GLU A 121 -9.04 0.30 15.52
C GLU A 121 -8.30 0.35 14.15
N TYR A 122 -8.09 1.54 13.58
CA TYR A 122 -7.38 1.70 12.32
C TYR A 122 -5.88 1.92 12.55
N TYR A 123 -5.07 1.37 11.67
CA TYR A 123 -3.64 1.69 11.69
C TYR A 123 -3.42 3.20 11.51
N SER A 124 -2.51 3.76 12.32
CA SER A 124 -2.11 5.16 12.18
C SER A 124 -1.48 5.39 10.80
N GLU A 125 -1.63 6.61 10.27
CA GLU A 125 -1.02 6.98 8.99
C GLU A 125 0.50 6.87 9.06
N ALA A 126 1.10 7.28 10.19
CA ALA A 126 2.53 7.18 10.43
C ALA A 126 3.01 5.72 10.39
N TRP A 127 2.25 4.79 10.97
CA TRP A 127 2.59 3.37 10.92
C TRP A 127 2.40 2.79 9.52
N SER A 128 1.33 3.13 8.83
CA SER A 128 1.06 2.68 7.47
C SER A 128 2.16 3.11 6.51
N GLU A 129 2.67 4.33 6.64
CA GLU A 129 3.81 4.81 5.84
C GLU A 129 5.12 4.12 6.23
N ALA A 130 5.40 3.95 7.52
CA ALA A 130 6.60 3.23 7.97
C ALA A 130 6.59 1.77 7.48
N HIS A 131 5.42 1.12 7.49
CA HIS A 131 5.21 -0.23 6.98
C HIS A 131 5.44 -0.31 5.46
N ARG A 132 4.92 0.65 4.71
CA ARG A 132 5.16 0.76 3.27
C ARG A 132 6.66 0.91 2.97
N LEU A 133 7.32 1.81 3.68
CA LEU A 133 8.75 2.08 3.49
C LEU A 133 9.62 0.87 3.82
N PHE A 134 9.27 0.08 4.83
CA PHE A 134 9.98 -1.15 5.14
C PHE A 134 9.87 -2.18 4.00
N HIS A 135 8.66 -2.48 3.53
CA HIS A 135 8.49 -3.39 2.41
C HIS A 135 9.18 -2.88 1.14
N ARG A 136 9.10 -1.58 0.89
CA ARG A 136 9.77 -0.95 -0.26
C ARG A 136 11.29 -1.09 -0.18
N ALA A 137 11.89 -0.85 1.01
CA ALA A 137 13.32 -0.98 1.23
C ALA A 137 13.82 -2.41 0.99
N LEU A 138 13.06 -3.43 1.43
CA LEU A 138 13.38 -4.84 1.15
C LEU A 138 13.53 -5.12 -0.36
N LEU A 139 12.75 -4.45 -1.21
CA LEU A 139 12.68 -4.71 -2.65
C LEU A 139 13.59 -3.78 -3.48
N GLU A 140 14.12 -2.70 -2.90
CA GLU A 140 14.90 -1.69 -3.64
C GLU A 140 16.21 -2.22 -4.22
N GLY A 141 16.83 -3.20 -3.56
CA GLY A 141 18.05 -3.85 -4.06
C GLY A 141 17.87 -4.52 -5.43
N CYS A 142 16.64 -4.78 -5.88
CA CYS A 142 16.40 -5.35 -7.21
C CYS A 142 16.91 -4.45 -8.35
N GLY A 143 17.08 -3.14 -8.11
CA GLY A 143 17.65 -2.19 -9.05
C GLY A 143 16.81 -1.96 -10.31
N ASN A 144 15.53 -2.33 -10.30
CA ASN A 144 14.63 -2.17 -11.45
C ASN A 144 13.47 -1.23 -11.12
N PRO A 145 13.50 0.05 -11.56
CA PRO A 145 12.49 1.04 -11.23
C PRO A 145 11.09 0.66 -11.73
N VAL A 146 10.94 -0.02 -12.87
CA VAL A 146 9.64 -0.42 -13.42
C VAL A 146 8.96 -1.45 -12.52
N LEU A 147 9.73 -2.40 -11.99
CA LEU A 147 9.21 -3.39 -11.04
C LEU A 147 8.85 -2.73 -9.70
N LEU A 148 9.62 -1.74 -9.26
CA LEU A 148 9.33 -1.00 -8.04
C LEU A 148 8.09 -0.11 -8.18
N GLU A 149 7.85 0.51 -9.33
CA GLU A 149 6.59 1.20 -9.64
C GLU A 149 5.40 0.24 -9.63
N THR A 150 5.58 -0.98 -10.14
CA THR A 150 4.55 -2.03 -10.07
C THR A 150 4.23 -2.39 -8.64
N PHE A 151 5.26 -2.56 -7.79
CA PHE A 151 5.06 -2.75 -6.34
C PHE A 151 4.27 -1.59 -5.71
N ASP A 152 4.66 -0.34 -5.97
CA ASP A 152 4.02 0.84 -5.38
C ASP A 152 2.51 0.91 -5.75
N ARG A 153 2.14 0.54 -6.98
CA ARG A 153 0.73 0.43 -7.41
C ARG A 153 -0.02 -0.68 -6.68
N MET A 154 0.57 -1.87 -6.59
CA MET A 154 -0.04 -3.00 -5.87
C MET A 154 -0.16 -2.70 -4.38
N TRP A 155 0.85 -2.03 -3.80
CA TRP A 155 0.81 -1.60 -2.41
C TRP A 155 -0.35 -0.66 -2.15
N THR A 156 -0.49 0.41 -2.94
CA THR A 156 -1.57 1.40 -2.81
C THR A 156 -2.95 0.73 -2.90
N ALA A 157 -3.14 -0.14 -3.89
CA ALA A 157 -4.39 -0.88 -4.04
C ALA A 157 -4.68 -1.80 -2.84
N SER A 158 -3.65 -2.44 -2.27
CA SER A 158 -3.80 -3.31 -1.09
C SER A 158 -4.03 -2.53 0.19
N GLU A 159 -3.45 -1.33 0.32
CA GLU A 159 -3.65 -0.47 1.48
C GLU A 159 -5.09 0.01 1.59
N LEU A 160 -5.70 0.36 0.46
CA LEU A 160 -7.12 0.72 0.41
C LEU A 160 -7.99 -0.45 0.89
N ALA A 161 -7.73 -1.68 0.41
CA ALA A 161 -8.43 -2.88 0.87
C ALA A 161 -8.21 -3.13 2.37
N ARG A 162 -6.98 -2.99 2.87
CA ARG A 162 -6.65 -3.15 4.29
C ARG A 162 -7.41 -2.18 5.18
N ARG A 163 -7.55 -0.92 4.80
CA ARG A 163 -8.31 0.08 5.57
C ARG A 163 -9.78 -0.28 5.70
N PHE A 164 -10.38 -0.82 4.66
CA PHE A 164 -11.78 -1.26 4.72
C PHE A 164 -12.00 -2.56 5.52
N SER A 165 -10.93 -3.29 5.86
CA SER A 165 -11.00 -4.62 6.47
C SER A 165 -10.16 -4.79 7.75
N ALA A 166 -9.60 -3.74 8.31
CA ALA A 166 -8.60 -3.75 9.39
C ALA A 166 -9.02 -4.45 10.71
N ARG A 167 -10.28 -4.89 10.85
CA ARG A 167 -10.85 -5.42 12.10
C ARG A 167 -10.65 -6.92 12.36
N ARG A 168 -9.91 -7.69 11.52
CA ARG A 168 -10.20 -9.13 11.42
C ARG A 168 -9.15 -10.12 11.94
N ASN A 169 -8.00 -9.70 12.42
CA ASN A 169 -7.03 -10.66 12.98
C ASN A 169 -6.20 -10.07 14.15
N PRO A 170 -6.77 -9.97 15.36
CA PRO A 170 -6.10 -9.38 16.52
C PRO A 170 -4.93 -10.22 17.05
N ASP A 171 -4.90 -11.54 16.75
CA ASP A 171 -3.90 -12.46 17.30
C ASP A 171 -2.63 -12.57 16.44
N ARG A 172 -2.55 -11.81 15.33
CA ARG A 172 -1.41 -11.85 14.42
C ARG A 172 -0.24 -11.02 14.94
N ASP A 173 0.89 -11.67 15.21
CA ASP A 173 2.14 -10.97 15.52
C ASP A 173 2.86 -10.51 14.23
N GLY A 174 2.37 -9.41 13.67
CA GLY A 174 2.97 -8.79 12.48
C GLY A 174 4.38 -8.26 12.72
N PHE A 175 4.73 -7.91 13.97
CA PHE A 175 6.08 -7.44 14.30
C PHE A 175 7.11 -8.57 14.23
N ASP A 176 6.78 -9.76 14.73
CA ASP A 176 7.68 -10.93 14.61
C ASP A 176 7.84 -11.37 13.15
N GLU A 177 6.78 -11.30 12.35
CA GLU A 177 6.87 -11.58 10.92
C GLU A 177 7.85 -10.65 10.21
N HIS A 178 7.79 -9.34 10.46
CA HIS A 178 8.69 -8.35 9.85
C HIS A 178 10.13 -8.51 10.33
N ARG A 179 10.35 -8.81 11.63
CA ARG A 179 11.67 -9.08 12.18
C ARG A 179 12.33 -10.27 11.49
N ARG A 180 11.62 -11.40 11.37
CA ARG A 180 12.13 -12.60 10.68
C ARG A 180 12.44 -12.34 9.20
N LEU A 181 11.61 -11.53 8.55
CA LEU A 181 11.81 -11.17 7.15
C LEU A 181 13.08 -10.32 6.98
N GLU A 182 13.30 -9.32 7.85
CA GLU A 182 14.56 -8.56 7.89
C GLU A 182 15.76 -9.48 8.11
N GLU A 183 15.73 -10.32 9.14
CA GLU A 183 16.82 -11.23 9.50
C GLU A 183 17.21 -12.14 8.33
N ALA A 184 16.25 -12.76 7.65
CA ALA A 184 16.51 -13.62 6.51
C ALA A 184 17.07 -12.83 5.31
N ALA A 185 16.56 -11.63 5.04
CA ALA A 185 17.03 -10.77 3.96
C ALA A 185 18.49 -10.34 4.20
N LEU A 186 18.83 -9.91 5.41
CA LEU A 186 20.18 -9.47 5.76
C LEU A 186 21.17 -10.64 5.92
N ALA A 187 20.68 -11.84 6.25
CA ALA A 187 21.48 -13.08 6.20
C ALA A 187 21.74 -13.59 4.76
N ARG A 188 21.21 -12.89 3.75
CA ARG A 188 21.29 -13.29 2.32
C ARG A 188 20.60 -14.64 2.03
N ASP A 189 19.69 -15.09 2.89
CA ASP A 189 18.91 -16.31 2.68
C ASP A 189 17.65 -15.97 1.85
N ALA A 190 17.82 -15.93 0.53
CA ALA A 190 16.77 -15.55 -0.41
C ALA A 190 15.58 -16.53 -0.42
N ASP A 191 15.82 -17.81 -0.15
CA ASP A 191 14.77 -18.83 -0.13
C ASP A 191 13.87 -18.65 1.10
N THR A 192 14.46 -18.55 2.27
CA THR A 192 13.74 -18.30 3.51
C THR A 192 13.02 -16.95 3.47
N ALA A 193 13.68 -15.87 3.01
CA ALA A 193 13.08 -14.56 2.92
C ALA A 193 11.85 -14.54 1.99
N ALA A 194 11.96 -15.16 0.81
CA ALA A 194 10.84 -15.26 -0.14
C ALA A 194 9.66 -16.08 0.41
N ALA A 195 9.94 -17.20 1.11
CA ALA A 195 8.92 -18.01 1.76
C ALA A 195 8.22 -17.25 2.89
N LEU A 196 8.97 -16.53 3.72
CA LEU A 196 8.44 -15.67 4.79
C LEU A 196 7.56 -14.55 4.22
N LEU A 197 7.98 -13.87 3.16
CA LEU A 197 7.19 -12.84 2.50
C LEU A 197 5.90 -13.40 1.91
N THR A 198 5.96 -14.54 1.23
CA THR A 198 4.78 -15.21 0.66
C THR A 198 3.78 -15.55 1.76
N ARG A 199 4.23 -16.10 2.90
CA ARG A 199 3.39 -16.40 4.05
C ARG A 199 2.77 -15.13 4.65
N HIS A 200 3.56 -14.08 4.87
CA HIS A 200 3.12 -12.77 5.36
C HIS A 200 2.00 -12.19 4.50
N LEU A 201 2.16 -12.21 3.18
CA LEU A 201 1.15 -11.72 2.22
C LEU A 201 -0.11 -12.59 2.23
N THR A 202 0.03 -13.92 2.38
CA THR A 202 -1.10 -14.85 2.48
C THR A 202 -1.92 -14.61 3.75
N GLN A 203 -1.27 -14.47 4.90
CA GLN A 203 -1.93 -14.19 6.16
C GLN A 203 -2.65 -12.83 6.15
N THR A 204 -2.07 -11.83 5.48
CA THR A 204 -2.74 -10.55 5.27
C THR A 204 -4.00 -10.72 4.42
N ALA A 205 -3.95 -11.53 3.36
CA ALA A 205 -5.08 -11.76 2.48
C ALA A 205 -6.22 -12.52 3.17
N THR A 206 -5.92 -13.58 3.92
CA THR A 206 -6.93 -14.38 4.63
C THR A 206 -7.62 -13.62 5.76
N GLY A 207 -6.91 -12.75 6.46
CA GLY A 207 -7.51 -11.86 7.47
C GLY A 207 -8.53 -10.87 6.90
N LEU A 208 -8.57 -10.69 5.59
CA LEU A 208 -9.45 -9.75 4.90
C LEU A 208 -10.65 -10.42 4.21
N SER A 209 -10.59 -11.74 3.98
CA SER A 209 -11.64 -12.53 3.32
C SER A 209 -12.48 -13.27 4.36
N GLY A 210 -13.36 -12.57 5.04
CA GLY A 210 -14.19 -13.19 6.07
C GLY A 210 -15.49 -12.41 6.29
N THR A 211 -16.48 -12.64 5.48
CA THR A 211 -17.91 -12.47 5.77
C THR A 211 -18.59 -13.80 5.65
#